data_2dcbbfe5a6a8452d0546d7489568bb82
#
_entry.id   2dcbbfe5a6a8452d0546d7489568bb82
#
_cell.length_a   1.000
_cell.length_b   1.000
_cell.length_c   1.000
_cell.angle_alpha   90.00
_cell.angle_beta   90.00
_cell.angle_gamma   90.00
#
_symmetry.space_group_name_H-M   'P 1'
#
loop_
_entity.id
_entity.type
_entity.pdbx_description
1 polymer ?
#
loop_
_entity_poly.entity_id
_entity_poly.type
_entity_poly.pdbx_seq_one_letter_code
_entity_poly.pdbx_strand_id
1 'polypeptide(L)'
;TDPIYIVFTSGSTGTPKGVTACHRSLIDYANALCPVIGAAADSVFAMQVPLYVDACMKEILSVIKCGSTAYLMQQSLFMSPLKVLDFLNRHGINTVCWVASALTMVSGLGAFAEGHPEHLRTVCFGSEVFPVKQLKLWQQAAPEARFINLYGPTEATGMSFYYEVDREFAENEPIPVGRPFDNTGFFLLREDNTEAADAELGEICIRGTAVTLGYFDDPERTAAAFVQNPLNPHYPELIYRTGDLGRLNERGELVFVSRKDNQIKSMGHRVELGEIEACACMAEGVQNACCLFDKAKKKLYLYYMGTADEKSVRAYLIKELERYMIPSKLYRMDTLPMLPNGKIDRNLLMENYNGRNL
;
A
#
# COMPACT_ATOMS: atom_id res chain seq x y z
N THR A 1 -11.70 2.55 23.72
CA THR A 1 -12.28 2.94 22.42
C THR A 1 -12.02 4.41 22.07
N ASP A 2 -11.31 5.16 22.95
CA ASP A 2 -10.99 6.56 22.67
C ASP A 2 -10.00 6.68 21.51
N PRO A 3 -10.08 7.73 20.68
CA PRO A 3 -9.10 7.99 19.62
C PRO A 3 -7.68 8.11 20.16
N ILE A 4 -6.71 7.62 19.40
CA ILE A 4 -5.28 7.72 19.75
C ILE A 4 -4.49 8.50 18.72
N TYR A 5 -4.79 8.30 17.42
CA TYR A 5 -4.17 9.04 16.33
C TYR A 5 -5.11 9.24 15.16
N ILE A 6 -4.82 10.23 14.36
CA ILE A 6 -5.40 10.45 13.04
C ILE A 6 -4.27 10.47 12.02
N VAL A 7 -4.36 9.59 11.00
CA VAL A 7 -3.43 9.59 9.86
C VAL A 7 -4.17 9.97 8.60
N PHE A 8 -3.65 10.96 7.89
CA PHE A 8 -4.24 11.42 6.64
C PHE A 8 -3.76 10.56 5.46
N THR A 9 -4.70 10.17 4.63
CA THR A 9 -4.46 9.46 3.37
C THR A 9 -5.08 10.22 2.22
N SER A 10 -4.59 9.98 1.00
CA SER A 10 -5.18 10.56 -0.21
C SER A 10 -6.67 10.24 -0.33
N GLY A 11 -7.46 11.18 -0.80
CA GLY A 11 -8.90 11.04 -0.99
C GLY A 11 -9.28 11.16 -2.47
N SER A 12 -10.22 10.34 -2.93
CA SER A 12 -10.68 10.30 -4.33
C SER A 12 -11.25 11.63 -4.85
N THR A 13 -11.62 12.54 -3.96
CA THR A 13 -12.16 13.89 -4.28
C THR A 13 -11.08 14.97 -4.22
N GLY A 14 -9.81 14.63 -4.07
CA GLY A 14 -8.70 15.58 -3.91
C GLY A 14 -8.52 16.13 -2.49
N THR A 15 -9.44 15.83 -1.56
CA THR A 15 -9.29 16.21 -0.15
C THR A 15 -8.82 15.01 0.65
N PRO A 16 -7.66 15.10 1.35
CA PRO A 16 -7.17 14.03 2.21
C PRO A 16 -8.21 13.63 3.28
N LYS A 17 -8.28 12.33 3.57
CA LYS A 17 -9.16 11.79 4.60
C LYS A 17 -8.37 11.36 5.83
N GLY A 18 -8.78 11.79 7.00
CA GLY A 18 -8.13 11.46 8.27
C GLY A 18 -8.68 10.17 8.87
N VAL A 19 -7.95 9.07 8.82
CA VAL A 19 -8.35 7.80 9.44
C VAL A 19 -8.09 7.87 10.94
N THR A 20 -9.13 7.63 11.73
CA THR A 20 -9.09 7.73 13.20
C THR A 20 -8.98 6.35 13.83
N ALA A 21 -7.82 6.01 14.37
CA ALA A 21 -7.62 4.77 15.13
C ALA A 21 -7.90 4.97 16.62
N CYS A 22 -8.23 3.90 17.34
CA CYS A 22 -8.48 3.94 18.78
C CYS A 22 -7.43 3.14 19.58
N HIS A 23 -7.35 3.42 20.88
CA HIS A 23 -6.45 2.71 21.79
C HIS A 23 -6.60 1.19 21.73
N ARG A 24 -7.84 0.70 21.70
CA ARG A 24 -8.14 -0.73 21.65
C ARG A 24 -7.56 -1.39 20.40
N SER A 25 -7.79 -0.80 19.22
CA SER A 25 -7.28 -1.36 17.96
C SER A 25 -5.75 -1.35 17.90
N LEU A 26 -5.11 -0.29 18.45
CA LEU A 26 -3.67 -0.20 18.49
C LEU A 26 -3.02 -1.22 19.46
N ILE A 27 -3.60 -1.42 20.64
CA ILE A 27 -3.14 -2.42 21.62
C ILE A 27 -3.27 -3.82 21.02
N ASP A 28 -4.40 -4.11 20.40
CA ASP A 28 -4.64 -5.40 19.75
C ASP A 28 -3.68 -5.64 18.59
N TYR A 29 -3.46 -4.63 17.76
CA TYR A 29 -2.47 -4.65 16.69
C TYR A 29 -1.06 -4.97 17.21
N ALA A 30 -0.61 -4.30 18.28
CA ALA A 30 0.69 -4.59 18.89
C ALA A 30 0.78 -6.02 19.41
N ASN A 31 -0.32 -6.55 19.97
CA ASN A 31 -0.39 -7.93 20.49
C ASN A 31 -0.29 -8.96 19.36
N ALA A 32 -0.92 -8.71 18.23
CA ALA A 32 -0.92 -9.60 17.08
C ALA A 32 0.37 -9.50 16.26
N LEU A 33 0.86 -8.28 16.00
CA LEU A 33 2.02 -8.05 15.14
C LEU A 33 3.32 -8.56 15.74
N CYS A 34 3.61 -8.22 17.03
CA CYS A 34 4.91 -8.53 17.62
C CYS A 34 5.29 -10.00 17.56
N PRO A 35 4.39 -10.97 17.88
CA PRO A 35 4.69 -12.39 17.69
C PRO A 35 4.93 -12.79 16.23
N VAL A 36 4.14 -12.24 15.30
CA VAL A 36 4.26 -12.55 13.88
C VAL A 36 5.63 -12.17 13.34
N ILE A 37 6.11 -10.96 13.63
CA ILE A 37 7.42 -10.49 13.16
C ILE A 37 8.58 -10.99 14.05
N GLY A 38 8.29 -11.67 15.15
CA GLY A 38 9.29 -12.15 16.11
C GLY A 38 9.96 -11.01 16.89
N ALA A 39 9.25 -9.92 17.15
CA ALA A 39 9.80 -8.79 17.91
C ALA A 39 10.08 -9.16 19.35
N ALA A 40 11.30 -8.88 19.81
CA ALA A 40 11.81 -9.13 21.17
C ALA A 40 12.74 -7.99 21.60
N ALA A 41 13.23 -8.05 22.85
CA ALA A 41 14.10 -7.01 23.40
C ALA A 41 15.44 -6.86 22.64
N ASP A 42 15.92 -7.93 22.00
CA ASP A 42 17.12 -7.95 21.17
C ASP A 42 16.86 -7.58 19.69
N SER A 43 15.63 -7.26 19.33
CA SER A 43 15.30 -6.78 17.99
C SER A 43 15.82 -5.38 17.76
N VAL A 44 16.49 -5.18 16.63
CA VAL A 44 17.04 -3.90 16.20
C VAL A 44 16.45 -3.56 14.84
N PHE A 45 15.58 -2.57 14.81
CA PHE A 45 14.86 -2.16 13.62
C PHE A 45 15.54 -1.03 12.87
N ALA A 46 15.44 -1.03 11.55
CA ALA A 46 15.70 0.14 10.71
C ALA A 46 14.36 0.70 10.19
N MET A 47 13.93 1.84 10.71
CA MET A 47 12.67 2.50 10.33
C MET A 47 12.86 3.27 9.02
N GLN A 48 12.26 2.77 7.95
CA GLN A 48 12.29 3.39 6.62
C GLN A 48 11.10 4.33 6.41
N VAL A 49 9.96 3.98 6.98
CA VAL A 49 8.69 4.71 6.79
C VAL A 49 8.68 6.00 7.60
N PRO A 50 8.25 7.14 7.01
CA PRO A 50 8.10 8.39 7.74
C PRO A 50 7.09 8.28 8.90
N LEU A 51 7.28 9.10 9.95
CA LEU A 51 6.45 9.08 11.16
C LEU A 51 5.00 9.58 10.94
N TYR A 52 4.71 10.20 9.81
CA TYR A 52 3.36 10.66 9.46
C TYR A 52 2.51 9.61 8.72
N VAL A 53 3.05 8.41 8.51
CA VAL A 53 2.34 7.27 7.89
C VAL A 53 2.14 6.18 8.94
N ASP A 54 0.93 5.61 9.02
CA ASP A 54 0.57 4.55 9.99
C ASP A 54 1.50 3.34 9.98
N ALA A 55 2.13 3.06 8.84
CA ALA A 55 3.09 1.97 8.70
C ALA A 55 4.30 2.07 9.67
N CYS A 56 4.62 3.27 10.20
CA CYS A 56 5.68 3.43 11.22
C CYS A 56 5.30 2.80 12.57
N MET A 57 4.02 2.54 12.79
CA MET A 57 3.55 1.95 14.05
C MET A 57 4.08 0.53 14.28
N LYS A 58 4.52 -0.17 13.23
CA LYS A 58 5.13 -1.51 13.35
C LYS A 58 6.35 -1.48 14.29
N GLU A 59 7.27 -0.59 14.02
CA GLU A 59 8.50 -0.45 14.77
C GLU A 59 8.25 0.25 16.11
N ILE A 60 7.46 1.33 16.13
CA ILE A 60 7.14 2.10 17.36
C ILE A 60 6.49 1.19 18.40
N LEU A 61 5.49 0.41 18.02
CA LEU A 61 4.81 -0.48 18.95
C LEU A 61 5.71 -1.63 19.39
N SER A 62 6.58 -2.12 18.53
CA SER A 62 7.56 -3.15 18.89
C SER A 62 8.56 -2.62 19.92
N VAL A 63 9.04 -1.38 19.75
CA VAL A 63 9.90 -0.70 20.75
C VAL A 63 9.18 -0.58 22.08
N ILE A 64 7.96 -0.05 22.10
CA ILE A 64 7.20 0.18 23.33
C ILE A 64 6.85 -1.13 24.03
N LYS A 65 6.41 -2.14 23.28
CA LYS A 65 5.92 -3.40 23.86
C LYS A 65 7.02 -4.37 24.26
N CYS A 66 8.05 -4.48 23.42
CA CYS A 66 9.09 -5.51 23.58
C CYS A 66 10.41 -4.94 24.16
N GLY A 67 10.54 -3.63 24.28
CA GLY A 67 11.81 -3.01 24.70
C GLY A 67 12.90 -3.09 23.63
N SER A 68 12.52 -3.25 22.35
CA SER A 68 13.44 -3.32 21.21
C SER A 68 14.06 -1.96 20.87
N THR A 69 15.03 -1.94 19.96
CA THR A 69 15.67 -0.72 19.48
C THR A 69 15.24 -0.40 18.05
N ALA A 70 15.05 0.88 17.73
CA ALA A 70 14.78 1.31 16.37
C ALA A 70 15.65 2.49 15.96
N TYR A 71 16.28 2.39 14.77
CA TYR A 71 17.06 3.45 14.16
C TYR A 71 16.25 4.10 13.03
N LEU A 72 16.10 5.42 13.08
CA LEU A 72 15.46 6.20 12.02
C LEU A 72 16.39 6.31 10.82
N MET A 73 15.94 5.87 9.67
CA MET A 73 16.70 5.97 8.42
C MET A 73 16.37 7.27 7.68
N GLN A 74 17.40 7.94 7.20
CA GLN A 74 17.20 9.05 6.28
C GLN A 74 16.81 8.51 4.89
N GLN A 75 15.78 9.08 4.28
CA GLN A 75 15.33 8.68 2.95
C GLN A 75 16.42 8.78 1.87
N SER A 76 17.35 9.73 2.01
CA SER A 76 18.48 9.89 1.12
C SER A 76 19.45 8.68 1.07
N LEU A 77 19.45 7.81 2.09
CA LEU A 77 20.25 6.58 2.08
C LEU A 77 19.85 5.64 0.94
N PHE A 78 18.56 5.60 0.59
CA PHE A 78 18.06 4.75 -0.49
C PHE A 78 18.51 5.17 -1.90
N MET A 79 19.09 6.36 -2.04
CA MET A 79 19.75 6.76 -3.29
C MET A 79 21.07 6.00 -3.54
N SER A 80 21.62 5.35 -2.52
CA SER A 80 22.84 4.55 -2.60
C SER A 80 22.65 3.24 -1.83
N PRO A 81 22.28 2.14 -2.52
CA PRO A 81 21.99 0.86 -1.88
C PRO A 81 23.12 0.31 -1.00
N LEU A 82 24.38 0.56 -1.36
CA LEU A 82 25.53 0.18 -0.54
C LEU A 82 25.55 0.90 0.81
N LYS A 83 25.14 2.18 0.85
CA LYS A 83 25.01 2.91 2.12
C LYS A 83 23.88 2.34 2.99
N VAL A 84 22.83 1.77 2.37
CA VAL A 84 21.79 1.06 3.10
C VAL A 84 22.39 -0.18 3.76
N LEU A 85 23.13 -1.00 3.02
CA LEU A 85 23.79 -2.20 3.59
C LEU A 85 24.80 -1.83 4.69
N ASP A 86 25.63 -0.83 4.47
CA ASP A 86 26.54 -0.31 5.49
C ASP A 86 25.81 0.14 6.76
N PHE A 87 24.67 0.84 6.61
CA PHE A 87 23.83 1.22 7.73
C PHE A 87 23.28 0.01 8.48
N LEU A 88 22.73 -0.98 7.77
CA LEU A 88 22.19 -2.20 8.37
C LEU A 88 23.27 -2.94 9.18
N ASN A 89 24.45 -3.12 8.61
CA ASN A 89 25.54 -3.86 9.24
C ASN A 89 26.17 -3.09 10.41
N ARG A 90 26.43 -1.79 10.25
CA ARG A 90 27.00 -0.92 11.28
C ARG A 90 26.15 -0.85 12.54
N HIS A 91 24.83 -0.84 12.39
CA HIS A 91 23.90 -0.75 13.50
C HIS A 91 23.38 -2.10 13.99
N GLY A 92 23.87 -3.20 13.43
CA GLY A 92 23.43 -4.55 13.81
C GLY A 92 21.95 -4.77 13.59
N ILE A 93 21.39 -4.18 12.50
CA ILE A 93 19.96 -4.29 12.20
C ILE A 93 19.60 -5.74 11.90
N ASN A 94 18.67 -6.30 12.68
CA ASN A 94 18.24 -7.68 12.51
C ASN A 94 16.78 -7.81 12.03
N THR A 95 16.03 -6.71 12.01
CA THR A 95 14.62 -6.71 11.58
C THR A 95 14.33 -5.47 10.73
N VAL A 96 13.71 -5.67 9.57
CA VAL A 96 13.20 -4.59 8.73
C VAL A 96 11.72 -4.82 8.41
N CYS A 97 10.93 -3.75 8.44
CA CYS A 97 9.51 -3.77 8.08
C CYS A 97 9.24 -2.69 7.03
N TRP A 98 9.74 -2.90 5.81
CA TRP A 98 9.78 -1.89 4.76
C TRP A 98 8.69 -2.06 3.71
N VAL A 99 8.42 -0.99 2.98
CA VAL A 99 7.61 -1.09 1.77
C VAL A 99 8.34 -1.87 0.69
N ALA A 100 7.61 -2.60 -0.15
CA ALA A 100 8.21 -3.46 -1.18
C ALA A 100 9.09 -2.69 -2.16
N SER A 101 8.76 -1.42 -2.46
CA SER A 101 9.59 -0.56 -3.30
C SER A 101 10.95 -0.23 -2.68
N ALA A 102 11.06 -0.05 -1.37
CA ALA A 102 12.34 0.20 -0.70
C ALA A 102 13.26 -1.03 -0.79
N LEU A 103 12.73 -2.23 -0.55
CA LEU A 103 13.46 -3.47 -0.74
C LEU A 103 13.92 -3.64 -2.20
N THR A 104 13.03 -3.35 -3.15
CA THR A 104 13.33 -3.41 -4.59
C THR A 104 14.45 -2.45 -5.00
N MET A 105 14.52 -1.25 -4.40
CA MET A 105 15.61 -0.30 -4.67
C MET A 105 16.96 -0.87 -4.27
N VAL A 106 17.05 -1.52 -3.12
CA VAL A 106 18.32 -2.12 -2.65
C VAL A 106 18.72 -3.28 -3.55
N SER A 107 17.84 -4.24 -3.80
CA SER A 107 18.16 -5.44 -4.57
C SER A 107 18.28 -5.16 -6.08
N GLY A 108 17.46 -4.24 -6.62
CA GLY A 108 17.40 -3.95 -8.06
C GLY A 108 18.59 -3.18 -8.61
N LEU A 109 19.34 -2.48 -7.76
CA LEU A 109 20.55 -1.73 -8.14
C LEU A 109 21.85 -2.51 -7.89
N GLY A 110 21.74 -3.83 -7.65
CA GLY A 110 22.90 -4.72 -7.60
C GLY A 110 23.74 -4.63 -6.33
N ALA A 111 23.24 -4.06 -5.24
CA ALA A 111 24.00 -3.93 -3.99
C ALA A 111 24.56 -5.26 -3.46
N PHE A 112 23.84 -6.35 -3.67
CA PHE A 112 24.23 -7.68 -3.19
C PHE A 112 25.42 -8.31 -3.93
N ALA A 113 25.88 -7.71 -5.02
CA ALA A 113 27.13 -8.10 -5.65
C ALA A 113 28.37 -7.61 -4.88
N GLU A 114 28.22 -6.55 -4.07
CA GLU A 114 29.33 -5.90 -3.33
C GLU A 114 29.24 -6.11 -1.81
N GLY A 115 28.09 -6.57 -1.30
CA GLY A 115 27.89 -6.83 0.14
C GLY A 115 26.54 -7.45 0.44
N HIS A 116 26.34 -7.89 1.66
CA HIS A 116 25.09 -8.49 2.13
C HIS A 116 24.75 -8.00 3.54
N PRO A 117 23.47 -8.07 3.95
CA PRO A 117 23.08 -7.74 5.31
C PRO A 117 23.45 -8.90 6.26
N GLU A 118 24.40 -8.63 7.18
CA GLU A 118 25.04 -9.66 8.01
C GLU A 118 24.18 -10.12 9.20
N HIS A 119 23.24 -9.29 9.63
CA HIS A 119 22.51 -9.50 10.89
C HIS A 119 21.02 -9.75 10.72
N LEU A 120 20.47 -9.67 9.49
CA LEU A 120 19.04 -9.81 9.25
C LEU A 120 18.51 -11.19 9.63
N ARG A 121 17.50 -11.19 10.51
CA ARG A 121 16.71 -12.35 10.93
C ARG A 121 15.27 -12.32 10.43
N THR A 122 14.74 -11.10 10.22
CA THR A 122 13.35 -10.92 9.75
C THR A 122 13.27 -9.77 8.74
N VAL A 123 12.69 -10.07 7.59
CA VAL A 123 12.40 -9.11 6.52
C VAL A 123 10.90 -9.10 6.28
N CYS A 124 10.22 -8.10 6.81
CA CYS A 124 8.82 -7.86 6.52
C CYS A 124 8.69 -6.88 5.35
N PHE A 125 7.78 -7.17 4.45
CA PHE A 125 7.45 -6.32 3.31
C PHE A 125 5.93 -6.19 3.17
N GLY A 126 5.47 -5.12 2.58
CA GLY A 126 4.03 -4.91 2.44
C GLY A 126 3.72 -3.59 1.76
N SER A 127 2.45 -3.19 1.86
CA SER A 127 1.87 -2.00 1.22
C SER A 127 1.86 -2.02 -0.32
N GLU A 128 2.69 -2.81 -0.97
CA GLU A 128 2.79 -2.97 -2.42
C GLU A 128 3.05 -4.43 -2.77
N VAL A 129 2.78 -4.81 -4.02
CA VAL A 129 3.16 -6.13 -4.53
C VAL A 129 4.69 -6.22 -4.63
N PHE A 130 5.26 -7.21 -3.94
CA PHE A 130 6.69 -7.48 -3.97
C PHE A 130 6.99 -8.50 -5.08
N PRO A 131 7.82 -8.14 -6.10
CA PRO A 131 8.14 -9.06 -7.18
C PRO A 131 8.94 -10.28 -6.68
N VAL A 132 8.53 -11.47 -7.08
CA VAL A 132 9.22 -12.73 -6.69
C VAL A 132 10.70 -12.72 -7.06
N LYS A 133 11.07 -12.13 -8.20
CA LYS A 133 12.47 -11.95 -8.58
C LYS A 133 13.27 -11.18 -7.51
N GLN A 134 12.68 -10.14 -6.92
CA GLN A 134 13.32 -9.34 -5.87
C GLN A 134 13.37 -10.08 -4.55
N LEU A 135 12.30 -10.81 -4.21
CA LEU A 135 12.28 -11.70 -3.04
C LEU A 135 13.43 -12.71 -3.10
N LYS A 136 13.63 -13.38 -4.23
CA LYS A 136 14.73 -14.34 -4.42
C LYS A 136 16.12 -13.73 -4.20
N LEU A 137 16.35 -12.49 -4.66
CA LEU A 137 17.61 -11.78 -4.42
C LEU A 137 17.85 -11.53 -2.92
N TRP A 138 16.80 -11.12 -2.20
CA TRP A 138 16.89 -10.93 -0.76
C TRP A 138 17.09 -12.25 0.00
N GLN A 139 16.41 -13.34 -0.41
CA GLN A 139 16.59 -14.68 0.18
C GLN A 139 18.03 -15.20 -0.03
N GLN A 140 18.63 -14.92 -1.18
CA GLN A 140 20.05 -15.26 -1.44
C GLN A 140 21.01 -14.41 -0.59
N ALA A 141 20.70 -13.13 -0.37
CA ALA A 141 21.55 -12.22 0.41
C ALA A 141 21.42 -12.43 1.93
N ALA A 142 20.28 -12.92 2.41
CA ALA A 142 20.00 -13.20 3.82
C ALA A 142 19.27 -14.57 3.96
N PRO A 143 19.98 -15.69 3.74
CA PRO A 143 19.36 -17.02 3.64
C PRO A 143 18.73 -17.50 4.96
N GLU A 144 19.22 -17.01 6.09
CA GLU A 144 18.69 -17.37 7.41
C GLU A 144 17.53 -16.49 7.86
N ALA A 145 17.18 -15.47 7.08
CA ALA A 145 16.12 -14.55 7.45
C ALA A 145 14.73 -15.11 7.09
N ARG A 146 13.76 -14.85 7.98
CA ARG A 146 12.35 -15.06 7.71
C ARG A 146 11.84 -13.91 6.82
N PHE A 147 11.02 -14.24 5.83
CA PHE A 147 10.38 -13.29 4.95
C PHE A 147 8.88 -13.28 5.18
N ILE A 148 8.30 -12.12 5.46
CA ILE A 148 6.89 -12.00 5.84
C ILE A 148 6.23 -10.91 5.00
N ASN A 149 5.21 -11.29 4.23
CA ASN A 149 4.34 -10.33 3.55
C ASN A 149 3.28 -9.84 4.55
N LEU A 150 3.13 -8.52 4.67
CA LEU A 150 2.15 -7.87 5.52
C LEU A 150 1.16 -7.09 4.64
N TYR A 151 -0.13 -7.28 4.88
CA TYR A 151 -1.20 -6.58 4.17
C TYR A 151 -2.19 -5.96 5.15
N GLY A 152 -2.65 -4.76 4.83
CA GLY A 152 -3.71 -4.08 5.54
C GLY A 152 -3.88 -2.64 5.07
N PRO A 153 -5.11 -2.11 5.15
CA PRO A 153 -5.39 -0.71 4.94
C PRO A 153 -5.25 0.08 6.26
N THR A 154 -5.00 1.38 6.15
CA THR A 154 -4.96 2.30 7.29
C THR A 154 -6.26 2.25 8.10
N GLU A 155 -7.39 2.04 7.44
CA GLU A 155 -8.72 1.93 8.03
C GLU A 155 -8.93 0.66 8.87
N ALA A 156 -7.97 -0.27 8.82
CA ALA A 156 -7.93 -1.44 9.69
C ALA A 156 -6.60 -1.49 10.48
N THR A 157 -6.19 -0.35 11.01
CA THR A 157 -5.06 -0.15 11.93
C THR A 157 -3.73 -0.65 11.36
N GLY A 158 -3.43 -0.28 10.10
CA GLY A 158 -2.17 -0.57 9.43
C GLY A 158 -2.12 -1.93 8.77
N MET A 159 -1.63 -2.97 9.46
CA MET A 159 -1.58 -4.32 8.90
C MET A 159 -2.59 -5.22 9.58
N SER A 160 -3.29 -6.02 8.79
CA SER A 160 -4.37 -6.89 9.27
C SER A 160 -4.14 -8.36 8.92
N PHE A 161 -3.21 -8.63 7.99
CA PHE A 161 -2.90 -9.96 7.49
C PHE A 161 -1.39 -10.15 7.36
N TYR A 162 -0.97 -11.40 7.37
CA TYR A 162 0.39 -11.78 7.13
C TYR A 162 0.51 -13.12 6.42
N TYR A 163 1.59 -13.26 5.66
CA TYR A 163 2.01 -14.50 5.04
C TYR A 163 3.51 -14.70 5.28
N GLU A 164 3.88 -15.76 5.98
CA GLU A 164 5.29 -16.16 6.07
C GLU A 164 5.67 -16.95 4.83
N VAL A 165 6.74 -16.52 4.16
CA VAL A 165 7.21 -17.14 2.93
C VAL A 165 7.92 -18.45 3.28
N ASP A 166 7.21 -19.56 3.16
CA ASP A 166 7.64 -20.91 3.55
C ASP A 166 7.93 -21.82 2.36
N ARG A 167 7.83 -21.30 1.13
CA ARG A 167 8.03 -22.04 -0.11
C ARG A 167 8.63 -21.19 -1.22
N GLU A 168 9.04 -21.83 -2.28
CA GLU A 168 9.42 -21.15 -3.52
C GLU A 168 8.19 -20.71 -4.33
N PHE A 169 8.34 -19.58 -5.02
CA PHE A 169 7.35 -19.01 -5.90
C PHE A 169 7.85 -18.99 -7.34
N ALA A 170 6.97 -19.26 -8.30
CA ALA A 170 7.24 -18.97 -9.71
C ALA A 170 7.27 -17.45 -9.94
N GLU A 171 8.01 -16.98 -10.95
CA GLU A 171 8.19 -15.53 -11.18
C GLU A 171 6.87 -14.75 -11.32
N ASN A 172 5.86 -15.37 -11.90
CA ASN A 172 4.54 -14.77 -12.13
C ASN A 172 3.51 -15.13 -11.06
N GLU A 173 3.91 -15.90 -10.05
CA GLU A 173 3.02 -16.28 -8.97
C GLU A 173 2.91 -15.14 -7.95
N PRO A 174 1.69 -14.70 -7.59
CA PRO A 174 1.54 -13.68 -6.58
C PRO A 174 1.85 -14.25 -5.19
N ILE A 175 2.63 -13.51 -4.40
CA ILE A 175 2.85 -13.84 -2.99
C ILE A 175 1.53 -13.57 -2.25
N PRO A 176 0.97 -14.56 -1.53
CA PRO A 176 -0.27 -14.38 -0.80
C PRO A 176 -0.19 -13.24 0.23
N VAL A 177 -1.32 -12.62 0.53
CA VAL A 177 -1.47 -11.77 1.72
C VAL A 177 -1.73 -12.61 2.97
N GLY A 178 -2.08 -13.87 2.77
CA GLY A 178 -2.08 -14.93 3.75
C GLY A 178 -3.32 -14.97 4.64
N ARG A 179 -3.12 -14.98 5.94
CA ARG A 179 -4.16 -15.12 6.98
C ARG A 179 -4.27 -13.85 7.83
N PRO A 180 -5.44 -13.59 8.40
CA PRO A 180 -5.62 -12.42 9.26
C PRO A 180 -4.85 -12.59 10.58
N PHE A 181 -4.57 -11.45 11.21
CA PHE A 181 -4.10 -11.40 12.59
C PHE A 181 -5.19 -11.92 13.56
N ASP A 182 -4.77 -12.31 14.75
CA ASP A 182 -5.70 -12.64 15.82
C ASP A 182 -6.69 -11.48 16.05
N ASN A 183 -7.94 -11.79 16.37
CA ASN A 183 -9.04 -10.83 16.53
C ASN A 183 -9.42 -10.03 15.26
N THR A 184 -8.85 -10.37 14.12
CA THR A 184 -9.22 -9.85 12.81
C THR A 184 -9.89 -10.94 12.00
N GLY A 185 -11.09 -10.68 11.52
CA GLY A 185 -11.80 -11.56 10.59
C GLY A 185 -11.90 -10.92 9.22
N PHE A 186 -12.12 -11.75 8.20
CA PHE A 186 -12.41 -11.27 6.85
C PHE A 186 -13.39 -12.21 6.15
N PHE A 187 -13.95 -11.72 5.08
CA PHE A 187 -14.70 -12.48 4.08
C PHE A 187 -14.61 -11.74 2.74
N LEU A 188 -14.96 -12.45 1.68
CA LEU A 188 -14.97 -11.90 0.33
C LEU A 188 -16.41 -11.65 -0.10
N LEU A 189 -16.76 -10.41 -0.46
CA LEU A 189 -18.09 -10.04 -0.93
C LEU A 189 -18.14 -9.86 -2.44
N ARG A 190 -19.18 -10.44 -3.06
CA ARG A 190 -19.60 -10.11 -4.41
C ARG A 190 -20.26 -8.72 -4.46
N GLU A 191 -20.55 -8.25 -5.67
CA GLU A 191 -21.23 -6.98 -5.87
C GLU A 191 -22.66 -6.97 -5.32
N ASP A 192 -23.33 -8.13 -5.29
CA ASP A 192 -24.68 -8.31 -4.72
C ASP A 192 -24.71 -8.46 -3.20
N ASN A 193 -23.55 -8.28 -2.52
CA ASN A 193 -23.36 -8.47 -1.09
C ASN A 193 -23.52 -9.91 -0.58
N THR A 194 -23.47 -10.90 -1.45
CA THR A 194 -23.32 -12.30 -1.04
C THR A 194 -21.86 -12.68 -0.86
N GLU A 195 -21.57 -13.71 -0.09
CA GLU A 195 -20.21 -14.21 0.10
C GLU A 195 -19.73 -14.89 -1.18
N ALA A 196 -18.50 -14.58 -1.60
CA ALA A 196 -17.86 -15.24 -2.72
C ALA A 196 -17.44 -16.66 -2.33
N ALA A 197 -17.60 -17.61 -3.25
CA ALA A 197 -17.12 -18.97 -3.08
C ALA A 197 -15.57 -19.02 -3.17
N ASP A 198 -14.98 -20.17 -2.75
CA ASP A 198 -13.56 -20.42 -2.91
C ASP A 198 -13.13 -20.22 -4.37
N ALA A 199 -11.96 -19.59 -4.58
CA ALA A 199 -11.40 -19.20 -5.87
C ALA A 199 -12.17 -18.14 -6.65
N GLU A 200 -13.37 -17.70 -6.20
CA GLU A 200 -14.11 -16.62 -6.80
C GLU A 200 -13.57 -15.26 -6.36
N LEU A 201 -13.64 -14.28 -7.25
CA LEU A 201 -13.21 -12.92 -6.96
C LEU A 201 -14.26 -12.20 -6.10
N GLY A 202 -13.82 -11.64 -4.99
CA GLY A 202 -14.66 -10.82 -4.12
C GLY A 202 -13.91 -9.66 -3.51
N GLU A 203 -14.65 -8.67 -3.01
CA GLU A 203 -14.07 -7.57 -2.25
C GLU A 203 -13.64 -8.06 -0.87
N ILE A 204 -12.40 -7.80 -0.49
CA ILE A 204 -11.89 -8.10 0.85
C ILE A 204 -12.58 -7.18 1.84
N CYS A 205 -13.38 -7.75 2.74
CA CYS A 205 -14.03 -7.04 3.82
C CYS A 205 -13.41 -7.43 5.15
N ILE A 206 -13.03 -6.46 5.96
CA ILE A 206 -12.34 -6.68 7.24
C ILE A 206 -13.30 -6.39 8.39
N ARG A 207 -13.26 -7.25 9.42
CA ARG A 207 -14.03 -7.11 10.66
C ARG A 207 -13.16 -7.35 11.88
N GLY A 208 -13.68 -7.01 13.05
CA GLY A 208 -13.00 -7.23 14.32
C GLY A 208 -12.34 -5.99 14.88
N THR A 209 -11.42 -6.19 15.82
CA THR A 209 -10.80 -5.11 16.60
C THR A 209 -9.86 -4.21 15.77
N ALA A 210 -9.38 -4.69 14.63
CA ALA A 210 -8.56 -3.92 13.71
C ALA A 210 -9.30 -2.75 13.07
N VAL A 211 -10.64 -2.84 12.91
CA VAL A 211 -11.45 -1.80 12.25
C VAL A 211 -11.42 -0.51 13.08
N THR A 212 -11.05 0.61 12.42
CA THR A 212 -10.91 1.93 13.03
C THR A 212 -12.26 2.61 13.30
N LEU A 213 -12.23 3.81 13.89
CA LEU A 213 -13.44 4.57 14.18
C LEU A 213 -14.06 5.26 12.96
N GLY A 214 -13.42 5.18 11.80
CA GLY A 214 -13.83 5.85 10.58
C GLY A 214 -12.97 7.05 10.22
N TYR A 215 -13.53 7.95 9.41
CA TYR A 215 -12.84 9.16 8.97
C TYR A 215 -13.18 10.36 9.85
N PHE A 216 -12.16 11.10 10.25
CA PHE A 216 -12.28 12.28 11.08
C PHE A 216 -13.11 13.36 10.38
N ASP A 217 -14.15 13.83 11.06
CA ASP A 217 -15.07 14.86 10.58
C ASP A 217 -15.66 14.60 9.18
N ASP A 218 -15.83 13.31 8.82
CA ASP A 218 -16.40 12.89 7.54
C ASP A 218 -17.37 11.72 7.71
N PRO A 219 -18.57 11.98 8.24
CA PRO A 219 -19.55 10.94 8.50
C PRO A 219 -20.12 10.28 7.22
N GLU A 220 -20.15 11.00 6.12
CA GLU A 220 -20.65 10.48 4.84
C GLU A 220 -19.73 9.41 4.27
N ARG A 221 -18.40 9.71 4.18
CA ARG A 221 -17.42 8.72 3.75
C ARG A 221 -17.29 7.58 4.75
N THR A 222 -17.42 7.88 6.05
CA THR A 222 -17.40 6.84 7.08
C THR A 222 -18.56 5.86 6.83
N ALA A 223 -19.78 6.33 6.67
CA ALA A 223 -20.95 5.49 6.43
C ALA A 223 -20.88 4.71 5.11
N ALA A 224 -20.17 5.22 4.11
CA ALA A 224 -19.98 4.54 2.83
C ALA A 224 -18.97 3.38 2.88
N ALA A 225 -17.95 3.49 3.73
CA ALA A 225 -16.86 2.50 3.80
C ALA A 225 -16.95 1.55 5.00
N PHE A 226 -17.48 2.04 6.12
CA PHE A 226 -17.70 1.30 7.35
C PHE A 226 -19.18 0.97 7.49
N VAL A 227 -19.55 -0.23 7.12
CA VAL A 227 -20.95 -0.63 6.99
C VAL A 227 -21.31 -1.80 7.90
N GLN A 228 -22.61 -1.99 8.13
CA GLN A 228 -23.10 -3.22 8.75
C GLN A 228 -22.70 -4.42 7.89
N ASN A 229 -22.21 -5.49 8.53
CA ASN A 229 -21.93 -6.74 7.85
C ASN A 229 -23.21 -7.30 7.19
N PRO A 230 -23.29 -7.38 5.84
CA PRO A 230 -24.48 -7.84 5.15
C PRO A 230 -24.76 -9.34 5.37
N LEU A 231 -23.73 -10.11 5.76
CA LEU A 231 -23.86 -11.54 6.07
C LEU A 231 -24.34 -11.81 7.49
N ASN A 232 -24.39 -10.77 8.34
CA ASN A 232 -24.81 -10.88 9.73
C ASN A 232 -26.05 -10.02 10.04
N PRO A 233 -27.26 -10.57 9.94
CA PRO A 233 -28.51 -9.86 10.28
C PRO A 233 -28.84 -9.88 11.78
N HIS A 234 -28.08 -10.59 12.63
CA HIS A 234 -28.49 -10.91 13.99
C HIS A 234 -28.05 -9.87 15.03
N TYR A 235 -26.93 -9.19 14.81
CA TYR A 235 -26.42 -8.16 15.72
C TYR A 235 -25.59 -7.12 14.95
N PRO A 236 -25.41 -5.90 15.52
CA PRO A 236 -24.55 -4.88 14.93
C PRO A 236 -23.12 -5.37 14.83
N GLU A 237 -22.60 -5.48 13.61
CA GLU A 237 -21.21 -5.83 13.32
C GLU A 237 -20.68 -4.90 12.23
N LEU A 238 -19.83 -3.97 12.62
CA LEU A 238 -19.20 -3.04 11.69
C LEU A 238 -18.07 -3.74 10.94
N ILE A 239 -18.06 -3.58 9.63
CA ILE A 239 -16.99 -4.03 8.74
C ILE A 239 -16.41 -2.87 7.97
N TYR A 240 -15.18 -2.99 7.55
CA TYR A 240 -14.57 -2.07 6.59
C TYR A 240 -14.51 -2.73 5.21
N ARG A 241 -15.07 -2.05 4.21
CA ARG A 241 -14.98 -2.42 2.78
C ARG A 241 -13.71 -1.81 2.19
N THR A 242 -12.73 -2.67 1.87
CA THR A 242 -11.40 -2.18 1.49
C THR A 242 -11.32 -1.59 0.08
N GLY A 243 -12.23 -1.97 -0.80
CA GLY A 243 -12.13 -1.73 -2.24
C GLY A 243 -11.06 -2.61 -2.92
N ASP A 244 -10.34 -3.44 -2.18
CA ASP A 244 -9.40 -4.43 -2.72
C ASP A 244 -10.15 -5.70 -3.11
N LEU A 245 -9.84 -6.24 -4.29
CA LEU A 245 -10.36 -7.50 -4.78
C LEU A 245 -9.35 -8.62 -4.51
N GLY A 246 -9.83 -9.71 -3.96
CA GLY A 246 -9.02 -10.90 -3.66
C GLY A 246 -9.78 -12.19 -3.96
N ARG A 247 -9.06 -13.28 -3.85
CA ARG A 247 -9.62 -14.64 -3.91
C ARG A 247 -8.78 -15.58 -3.07
N LEU A 248 -9.35 -16.69 -2.65
CA LEU A 248 -8.57 -17.78 -2.10
C LEU A 248 -7.94 -18.60 -3.24
N ASN A 249 -6.68 -18.94 -3.11
CA ASN A 249 -6.03 -19.87 -4.04
C ASN A 249 -6.35 -21.32 -3.66
N GLU A 250 -5.83 -22.30 -4.42
CA GLU A 250 -6.04 -23.74 -4.18
C GLU A 250 -5.54 -24.23 -2.82
N ARG A 251 -4.73 -23.43 -2.12
CA ARG A 251 -4.22 -23.71 -0.77
C ARG A 251 -5.04 -23.01 0.33
N GLY A 252 -6.12 -22.31 -0.02
CA GLY A 252 -6.91 -21.52 0.91
C GLY A 252 -6.22 -20.24 1.37
N GLU A 253 -5.15 -19.79 0.68
CA GLU A 253 -4.42 -18.57 1.00
C GLU A 253 -5.07 -17.38 0.28
N LEU A 254 -5.31 -16.29 1.01
CA LEU A 254 -5.84 -15.06 0.41
C LEU A 254 -4.79 -14.42 -0.49
N VAL A 255 -5.19 -14.16 -1.74
CA VAL A 255 -4.36 -13.49 -2.75
C VAL A 255 -5.03 -12.19 -3.17
N PHE A 256 -4.27 -11.09 -3.10
CA PHE A 256 -4.69 -9.81 -3.68
C PHE A 256 -4.62 -9.88 -5.21
N VAL A 257 -5.67 -9.41 -5.88
CA VAL A 257 -5.77 -9.42 -7.35
C VAL A 257 -5.71 -8.02 -7.93
N SER A 258 -6.57 -7.12 -7.47
CA SER A 258 -6.68 -5.75 -7.99
C SER A 258 -7.47 -4.87 -7.03
N ARG A 259 -7.71 -3.62 -7.44
CA ARG A 259 -8.68 -2.73 -6.77
C ARG A 259 -9.93 -2.52 -7.63
N LYS A 260 -11.05 -2.26 -6.94
CA LYS A 260 -12.32 -1.84 -7.59
C LYS A 260 -12.25 -0.42 -8.16
N ASP A 261 -11.40 0.42 -7.58
CA ASP A 261 -11.23 1.83 -7.91
C ASP A 261 -9.87 2.10 -8.61
N ASN A 262 -9.64 3.36 -8.92
CA ASN A 262 -8.40 3.82 -9.54
C ASN A 262 -7.28 4.14 -8.55
N GLN A 263 -7.41 3.69 -7.31
CA GLN A 263 -6.40 3.88 -6.29
C GLN A 263 -5.20 2.97 -6.54
N ILE A 264 -4.03 3.51 -6.32
CA ILE A 264 -2.76 2.78 -6.46
C ILE A 264 -1.91 2.91 -5.19
N LYS A 265 -0.88 2.11 -5.12
CA LYS A 265 0.22 2.30 -4.16
C LYS A 265 1.49 2.60 -4.94
N SER A 266 2.14 3.72 -4.63
CA SER A 266 3.36 4.20 -5.29
C SER A 266 4.38 4.61 -4.25
N MET A 267 5.56 4.00 -4.27
CA MET A 267 6.65 4.24 -3.31
C MET A 267 6.20 4.15 -1.83
N GLY A 268 5.29 3.21 -1.53
CA GLY A 268 4.70 3.02 -0.21
C GLY A 268 3.55 3.95 0.16
N HIS A 269 3.23 4.92 -0.69
CA HIS A 269 2.12 5.85 -0.49
C HIS A 269 0.86 5.39 -1.21
N ARG A 270 -0.28 5.58 -0.55
CA ARG A 270 -1.59 5.42 -1.16
C ARG A 270 -1.87 6.64 -2.02
N VAL A 271 -2.18 6.47 -3.30
CA VAL A 271 -2.41 7.54 -4.26
C VAL A 271 -3.75 7.32 -4.96
N GLU A 272 -4.63 8.29 -4.86
CA GLU A 272 -5.85 8.35 -5.64
C GLU A 272 -5.55 9.03 -6.98
N LEU A 273 -5.70 8.31 -8.10
CA LEU A 273 -5.49 8.91 -9.41
C LEU A 273 -6.44 10.09 -9.65
N GLY A 274 -7.66 10.01 -9.08
CA GLY A 274 -8.65 11.09 -9.13
C GLY A 274 -8.19 12.39 -8.44
N GLU A 275 -7.34 12.32 -7.42
CA GLU A 275 -6.77 13.50 -6.77
C GLU A 275 -5.81 14.24 -7.71
N ILE A 276 -4.97 13.49 -8.44
CA ILE A 276 -4.08 14.06 -9.45
C ILE A 276 -4.89 14.71 -10.59
N GLU A 277 -5.96 14.05 -11.01
CA GLU A 277 -6.86 14.55 -12.07
C GLU A 277 -7.58 15.82 -11.63
N ALA A 278 -8.15 15.83 -10.44
CA ALA A 278 -8.81 17.00 -9.88
C ALA A 278 -7.84 18.19 -9.75
N CYS A 279 -6.64 17.94 -9.21
CA CYS A 279 -5.60 18.96 -9.12
C CYS A 279 -5.20 19.49 -10.51
N ALA A 280 -5.01 18.61 -11.49
CA ALA A 280 -4.68 19.02 -12.86
C ALA A 280 -5.76 19.90 -13.49
N CYS A 281 -7.04 19.60 -13.24
CA CYS A 281 -8.16 20.39 -13.73
C CYS A 281 -8.26 21.80 -13.10
N MET A 282 -7.59 22.02 -11.96
CA MET A 282 -7.50 23.37 -11.36
C MET A 282 -6.41 24.24 -11.98
N ALA A 283 -5.50 23.66 -12.77
CA ALA A 283 -4.50 24.42 -13.51
C ALA A 283 -5.16 25.23 -14.62
N GLU A 284 -4.74 26.50 -14.76
CA GLU A 284 -5.29 27.41 -15.77
C GLU A 284 -5.12 26.80 -17.17
N GLY A 285 -6.21 26.80 -17.95
CA GLY A 285 -6.23 26.26 -19.31
C GLY A 285 -6.36 24.73 -19.42
N VAL A 286 -6.54 23.99 -18.34
CA VAL A 286 -6.90 22.56 -18.34
C VAL A 286 -8.42 22.43 -18.22
N GLN A 287 -9.04 21.69 -19.13
CA GLN A 287 -10.49 21.46 -19.16
C GLN A 287 -10.87 20.10 -18.55
N ASN A 288 -10.06 19.07 -18.79
CA ASN A 288 -10.27 17.74 -18.28
C ASN A 288 -8.95 16.97 -18.22
N ALA A 289 -8.84 15.99 -17.33
CA ALA A 289 -7.62 15.22 -17.14
C ALA A 289 -7.92 13.76 -16.77
N CYS A 290 -7.00 12.87 -17.15
CA CYS A 290 -7.03 11.46 -16.79
C CYS A 290 -5.62 10.99 -16.42
N CYS A 291 -5.43 10.48 -15.23
CA CYS A 291 -4.17 9.93 -14.77
C CYS A 291 -4.18 8.41 -14.89
N LEU A 292 -3.13 7.85 -15.47
CA LEU A 292 -2.94 6.41 -15.61
C LEU A 292 -1.69 5.97 -14.88
N PHE A 293 -1.73 4.75 -14.35
CA PHE A 293 -0.59 4.12 -13.72
C PHE A 293 -0.13 2.90 -14.51
N ASP A 294 1.08 2.98 -15.07
CA ASP A 294 1.74 1.84 -15.71
C ASP A 294 2.33 0.92 -14.63
N LYS A 295 1.67 -0.21 -14.40
CA LYS A 295 2.07 -1.19 -13.38
C LYS A 295 3.45 -1.82 -13.66
N ALA A 296 3.81 -1.99 -14.94
CA ALA A 296 5.08 -2.59 -15.34
C ALA A 296 6.27 -1.65 -15.10
N LYS A 297 6.09 -0.35 -15.41
CA LYS A 297 7.11 0.68 -15.23
C LYS A 297 7.03 1.38 -13.89
N LYS A 298 5.97 1.15 -13.11
CA LYS A 298 5.65 1.84 -11.86
C LYS A 298 5.67 3.37 -12.02
N LYS A 299 5.02 3.89 -13.08
CA LYS A 299 5.00 5.31 -13.44
C LYS A 299 3.61 5.83 -13.64
N LEU A 300 3.39 7.08 -13.23
CA LEU A 300 2.19 7.85 -13.49
C LEU A 300 2.32 8.61 -14.81
N TYR A 301 1.23 8.68 -15.56
CA TYR A 301 1.08 9.42 -16.81
C TYR A 301 -0.21 10.23 -16.77
N LEU A 302 -0.15 11.51 -17.11
CA LEU A 302 -1.32 12.37 -17.15
C LEU A 302 -1.66 12.71 -18.61
N TYR A 303 -2.89 12.44 -19.00
CA TYR A 303 -3.48 12.89 -20.24
C TYR A 303 -4.44 14.02 -19.90
N TYR A 304 -4.32 15.17 -20.59
CA TYR A 304 -5.19 16.30 -20.32
C TYR A 304 -5.63 17.00 -21.59
N MET A 305 -6.78 17.64 -21.51
CA MET A 305 -7.39 18.41 -22.57
C MET A 305 -7.44 19.90 -22.18
N GLY A 306 -7.16 20.79 -23.11
CA GLY A 306 -7.19 22.23 -22.87
C GLY A 306 -6.13 23.00 -23.65
N THR A 307 -5.93 24.26 -23.27
CA THR A 307 -4.99 25.18 -23.92
C THR A 307 -3.64 25.29 -23.21
N ALA A 308 -3.55 24.82 -21.96
CA ALA A 308 -2.33 24.88 -21.16
C ALA A 308 -1.18 24.09 -21.80
N ASP A 309 0.04 24.62 -21.73
CA ASP A 309 1.23 23.85 -22.10
C ASP A 309 1.67 22.91 -20.96
N GLU A 310 2.43 21.87 -21.33
CA GLU A 310 2.90 20.85 -20.40
C GLU A 310 3.71 21.42 -19.22
N LYS A 311 4.54 22.43 -19.47
CA LYS A 311 5.41 23.02 -18.44
C LYS A 311 4.58 23.74 -17.37
N SER A 312 3.57 24.47 -17.77
CA SER A 312 2.66 25.19 -16.89
C SER A 312 1.85 24.23 -16.02
N VAL A 313 1.28 23.17 -16.62
CA VAL A 313 0.54 22.14 -15.87
C VAL A 313 1.47 21.42 -14.88
N ARG A 314 2.67 21.03 -15.31
CA ARG A 314 3.66 20.38 -14.46
C ARG A 314 4.08 21.25 -13.28
N ALA A 315 4.35 22.53 -13.53
CA ALA A 315 4.72 23.48 -12.48
C ALA A 315 3.62 23.64 -11.43
N TYR A 316 2.37 23.68 -11.88
CA TYR A 316 1.21 23.71 -11.00
C TYR A 316 1.12 22.46 -10.13
N LEU A 317 1.21 21.26 -10.74
CA LEU A 317 1.17 19.99 -10.01
C LEU A 317 2.29 19.85 -8.98
N ILE A 318 3.52 20.29 -9.32
CA ILE A 318 4.67 20.26 -8.39
C ILE A 318 4.43 21.16 -7.17
N LYS A 319 3.70 22.26 -7.34
CA LYS A 319 3.38 23.20 -6.25
C LYS A 319 2.30 22.64 -5.31
N GLU A 320 1.32 21.94 -5.86
CA GLU A 320 0.10 21.54 -5.14
C GLU A 320 0.09 20.08 -4.66
N LEU A 321 0.90 19.21 -5.28
CA LEU A 321 0.91 17.77 -4.96
C LEU A 321 2.25 17.31 -4.39
N GLU A 322 2.18 16.24 -3.60
CA GLU A 322 3.37 15.56 -3.10
C GLU A 322 4.19 14.94 -4.24
N ARG A 323 5.51 14.90 -4.07
CA ARG A 323 6.46 14.49 -5.11
C ARG A 323 6.16 13.11 -5.70
N TYR A 324 5.68 12.15 -4.89
CA TYR A 324 5.35 10.80 -5.32
C TYR A 324 4.07 10.71 -6.16
N MET A 325 3.27 11.78 -6.20
CA MET A 325 2.05 11.90 -7.01
C MET A 325 2.29 12.57 -8.37
N ILE A 326 3.47 13.14 -8.61
CA ILE A 326 3.75 13.88 -9.84
C ILE A 326 3.92 12.92 -11.02
N PRO A 327 3.10 13.06 -12.10
CA PRO A 327 3.21 12.21 -13.26
C PRO A 327 4.57 12.34 -13.95
N SER A 328 5.14 11.20 -14.36
CA SER A 328 6.43 11.13 -15.05
C SER A 328 6.39 11.85 -16.40
N LYS A 329 5.24 11.75 -17.09
CA LYS A 329 4.98 12.45 -18.35
C LYS A 329 3.55 12.99 -18.37
N LEU A 330 3.38 14.09 -19.06
CA LEU A 330 2.11 14.73 -19.36
C LEU A 330 1.89 14.67 -20.88
N TYR A 331 0.65 14.43 -21.29
CA TYR A 331 0.28 14.38 -22.71
C TYR A 331 -0.94 15.26 -22.91
N ARG A 332 -0.77 16.33 -23.69
CA ARG A 332 -1.89 17.17 -24.12
C ARG A 332 -2.60 16.49 -25.29
N MET A 333 -3.92 16.41 -25.19
CA MET A 333 -4.78 15.81 -26.21
C MET A 333 -5.85 16.82 -26.66
N ASP A 334 -6.30 16.71 -27.91
CA ASP A 334 -7.42 17.51 -28.41
C ASP A 334 -8.74 16.99 -27.81
N THR A 335 -8.86 15.66 -27.64
CA THR A 335 -10.01 15.01 -27.03
C THR A 335 -9.57 13.81 -26.19
N LEU A 336 -10.24 13.59 -25.06
CA LEU A 336 -10.08 12.35 -24.30
C LEU A 336 -11.12 11.33 -24.77
N PRO A 337 -10.74 10.06 -24.95
CA PRO A 337 -11.69 9.01 -25.35
C PRO A 337 -12.73 8.79 -24.26
N MET A 338 -13.99 8.60 -24.66
CA MET A 338 -15.11 8.47 -23.74
C MET A 338 -15.84 7.16 -23.97
N LEU A 339 -16.23 6.51 -22.89
CA LEU A 339 -17.17 5.39 -22.91
C LEU A 339 -18.60 5.88 -23.19
N PRO A 340 -19.52 5.01 -23.66
CA PRO A 340 -20.92 5.38 -23.91
C PRO A 340 -21.66 5.98 -22.71
N ASN A 341 -21.20 5.70 -21.50
CA ASN A 341 -21.77 6.22 -20.25
C ASN A 341 -21.19 7.57 -19.83
N GLY A 342 -20.38 8.24 -20.68
CA GLY A 342 -19.82 9.56 -20.42
C GLY A 342 -18.56 9.57 -19.52
N LYS A 343 -18.00 8.41 -19.21
CA LYS A 343 -16.71 8.30 -18.47
C LYS A 343 -15.54 8.20 -19.45
N ILE A 344 -14.37 8.68 -19.03
CA ILE A 344 -13.14 8.55 -19.82
C ILE A 344 -12.77 7.06 -19.95
N ASP A 345 -12.48 6.63 -21.19
CA ASP A 345 -12.01 5.28 -21.47
C ASP A 345 -10.51 5.14 -21.19
N ARG A 346 -10.22 4.77 -19.95
CA ARG A 346 -8.84 4.58 -19.47
C ARG A 346 -8.14 3.41 -20.15
N ASN A 347 -8.88 2.38 -20.57
CA ASN A 347 -8.30 1.23 -21.23
C ASN A 347 -7.79 1.61 -22.62
N LEU A 348 -8.59 2.35 -23.39
CA LEU A 348 -8.18 2.86 -24.69
C LEU A 348 -6.97 3.80 -24.61
N LEU A 349 -6.91 4.67 -23.57
CA LEU A 349 -5.74 5.50 -23.31
C LEU A 349 -4.50 4.65 -23.00
N MET A 350 -4.65 3.59 -22.19
CA MET A 350 -3.55 2.71 -21.83
C MET A 350 -3.04 1.90 -23.05
N GLU A 351 -3.93 1.42 -23.89
CA GLU A 351 -3.59 0.70 -25.14
C GLU A 351 -2.84 1.60 -26.11
N ASN A 352 -3.31 2.83 -26.33
CA ASN A 352 -2.64 3.81 -27.20
C ASN A 352 -1.24 4.17 -26.69
N TYR A 353 -1.06 4.28 -25.38
CA TYR A 353 0.26 4.48 -24.77
C TYR A 353 1.20 3.31 -25.04
N ASN A 354 0.74 2.06 -24.89
CA ASN A 354 1.51 0.85 -25.18
C ASN A 354 1.76 0.64 -26.69
N GLY A 355 0.87 1.14 -27.53
CA GLY A 355 0.95 1.01 -29.00
C GLY A 355 1.80 2.07 -29.71
N ARG A 356 2.34 3.07 -29.00
CA ARG A 356 3.14 4.19 -29.56
C ARG A 356 2.48 5.00 -30.68
N ASN A 357 1.17 5.09 -30.72
CA ASN A 357 0.43 5.93 -31.65
C ASN A 357 -0.14 7.16 -30.93
N LEU A 358 0.73 8.11 -30.57
CA LEU A 358 0.40 9.51 -30.24
C LEU A 358 1.44 10.40 -30.88
#